data_f1f1dd9407b5493150e7b6ddb5a2a16a
#
_entry.id   f1f1dd9407b5493150e7b6ddb5a2a16a
#
_cell.length_a   1.000
_cell.length_b   1.000
_cell.length_c   1.000
_cell.angle_alpha   90.00
_cell.angle_beta   90.00
_cell.angle_gamma   90.00
#
_symmetry.space_group_name_H-M   'P 1'
#
loop_
_entity.id
_entity.type
_entity.pdbx_description
1 polymer ?
#
loop_
_entity_poly.entity_id
_entity_poly.type
_entity_poly.pdbx_seq_one_letter_code
_entity_poly.pdbx_strand_id
1 'polypeptide(L)'
;MSTTTLEAPAATPAFQQVSLARKVKNGIATTLVWLSFLVAVVPLVWVLYTVIAYGIKRIPYSNWWSQDFGSVLSDEVGGGVLHAIVGTLLQGLVCAIIAVPIGMLVAIYLVEYGRNGKLAKATTFMVDILSGVPSIVAALFIYALWITTLGLPRSGFAVSLALVLLMIPVVVRSSEEMLRIVPDDLREASYALGVPKWKTIMKIVLPTALSGIVGGIMMALARVMGETAPLLVLVGYSAYTNWDIFHGEQAALPLLMNNERVSNPMDPGSVGFDRIWGAALTLVLIIALINLLATVFARLVAPKKK
;
A
#
# COMPACT_ATOMS: atom_id res chain seq x y z
N MET A 1 72.36 8.42 -38.29
CA MET A 1 71.16 9.30 -38.22
C MET A 1 69.96 8.37 -38.33
N SER A 2 69.38 8.04 -37.19
CA SER A 2 68.18 7.16 -37.11
C SER A 2 66.93 8.10 -37.06
N THR A 3 66.14 8.07 -38.12
CA THR A 3 64.87 8.83 -38.19
C THR A 3 63.77 8.05 -37.46
N THR A 4 63.45 8.42 -36.24
CA THR A 4 62.26 7.92 -35.49
C THR A 4 61.01 8.51 -36.11
N THR A 5 60.28 7.71 -36.88
CA THR A 5 58.91 8.06 -37.33
C THR A 5 57.98 8.05 -36.15
N LEU A 6 57.47 9.21 -35.75
CA LEU A 6 56.36 9.32 -34.78
C LEU A 6 55.09 8.76 -35.44
N GLU A 7 54.62 7.61 -34.99
CA GLU A 7 53.31 7.06 -35.35
C GLU A 7 52.22 8.03 -34.82
N ALA A 8 51.37 8.51 -35.72
CA ALA A 8 50.23 9.31 -35.37
C ALA A 8 49.26 8.51 -34.48
N PRO A 9 48.65 9.09 -33.43
CA PRO A 9 47.69 8.41 -32.57
C PRO A 9 46.51 7.89 -33.39
N ALA A 10 46.19 6.60 -33.21
CA ALA A 10 45.08 5.94 -33.88
C ALA A 10 43.79 6.75 -33.66
N ALA A 11 43.10 7.13 -34.74
CA ALA A 11 41.86 7.87 -34.71
C ALA A 11 40.84 7.10 -33.85
N THR A 12 40.29 7.77 -32.85
CA THR A 12 39.18 7.24 -32.02
C THR A 12 38.05 6.78 -32.95
N PRO A 13 37.50 5.59 -32.74
CA PRO A 13 36.48 5.06 -33.62
C PRO A 13 35.30 6.04 -33.67
N ALA A 14 35.04 6.58 -34.85
CA ALA A 14 33.85 7.40 -35.13
C ALA A 14 32.61 6.58 -34.69
N PHE A 15 31.69 7.20 -33.92
CA PHE A 15 30.45 6.59 -33.48
C PHE A 15 29.81 5.83 -34.64
N GLN A 16 29.73 4.51 -34.56
CA GLN A 16 29.11 3.69 -35.59
C GLN A 16 27.67 4.13 -35.76
N GLN A 17 27.31 4.59 -36.97
CA GLN A 17 25.95 4.96 -37.28
C GLN A 17 25.03 3.74 -37.07
N VAL A 18 24.02 3.92 -36.23
CA VAL A 18 23.05 2.87 -35.89
C VAL A 18 22.34 2.45 -37.18
N SER A 19 22.41 1.15 -37.54
CA SER A 19 21.79 0.62 -38.77
C SER A 19 20.30 0.91 -38.83
N LEU A 20 19.76 1.10 -40.02
CA LEU A 20 18.34 1.41 -40.27
C LEU A 20 17.43 0.36 -39.63
N ALA A 21 17.80 -0.92 -39.73
CA ALA A 21 17.08 -2.04 -39.08
C ALA A 21 16.98 -1.88 -37.57
N ARG A 22 18.04 -1.42 -36.87
CA ARG A 22 18.01 -1.12 -35.44
C ARG A 22 17.10 0.08 -35.13
N LYS A 23 17.10 1.12 -35.94
CA LYS A 23 16.20 2.30 -35.75
C LYS A 23 14.74 1.88 -35.90
N VAL A 24 14.39 1.08 -36.91
CA VAL A 24 13.03 0.58 -37.13
C VAL A 24 12.60 -0.33 -35.94
N LYS A 25 13.44 -1.28 -35.56
CA LYS A 25 13.16 -2.19 -34.43
C LYS A 25 12.96 -1.43 -33.13
N ASN A 26 13.79 -0.42 -32.87
CA ASN A 26 13.65 0.45 -31.71
C ASN A 26 12.37 1.28 -31.79
N GLY A 27 12.02 1.83 -32.94
CA GLY A 27 10.76 2.55 -33.18
C GLY A 27 9.54 1.67 -32.86
N ILE A 28 9.50 0.45 -33.40
CA ILE A 28 8.42 -0.51 -33.12
C ILE A 28 8.35 -0.84 -31.61
N ALA A 29 9.50 -1.14 -30.97
CA ALA A 29 9.54 -1.42 -29.55
C ALA A 29 9.03 -0.25 -28.71
N THR A 30 9.45 0.97 -29.03
CA THR A 30 8.99 2.20 -28.36
C THR A 30 7.48 2.41 -28.52
N THR A 31 6.95 2.20 -29.73
CA THR A 31 5.50 2.29 -29.99
C THR A 31 4.72 1.26 -29.19
N LEU A 32 5.21 0.01 -29.13
CA LEU A 32 4.57 -1.05 -28.33
C LEU A 32 4.57 -0.70 -26.84
N VAL A 33 5.66 -0.15 -26.31
CA VAL A 33 5.73 0.30 -24.89
C VAL A 33 4.71 1.42 -24.63
N TRP A 34 4.61 2.43 -25.52
CA TRP A 34 3.61 3.49 -25.37
C TRP A 34 2.18 2.98 -25.46
N LEU A 35 1.89 2.05 -26.39
CA LEU A 35 0.58 1.42 -26.47
C LEU A 35 0.23 0.63 -25.22
N SER A 36 1.18 -0.16 -24.69
CA SER A 36 0.99 -0.89 -23.44
C SER A 36 0.74 0.05 -22.25
N PHE A 37 1.46 1.17 -22.20
CA PHE A 37 1.23 2.21 -21.20
C PHE A 37 -0.18 2.82 -21.30
N LEU A 38 -0.62 3.18 -22.50
CA LEU A 38 -1.98 3.70 -22.73
C LEU A 38 -3.06 2.69 -22.34
N VAL A 39 -2.90 1.41 -22.72
CA VAL A 39 -3.81 0.32 -22.34
C VAL A 39 -3.94 0.19 -20.81
N ALA A 40 -2.88 0.43 -20.06
CA ALA A 40 -2.91 0.39 -18.61
C ALA A 40 -3.52 1.67 -17.99
N VAL A 41 -3.22 2.84 -18.55
CA VAL A 41 -3.63 4.14 -17.99
C VAL A 41 -5.09 4.46 -18.28
N VAL A 42 -5.61 4.12 -19.47
CA VAL A 42 -7.00 4.44 -19.86
C VAL A 42 -8.02 3.88 -18.87
N PRO A 43 -8.01 2.58 -18.51
CA PRO A 43 -8.94 2.06 -17.50
C PRO A 43 -8.79 2.73 -16.13
N LEU A 44 -7.56 3.04 -15.71
CA LEU A 44 -7.30 3.72 -14.43
C LEU A 44 -7.96 5.11 -14.40
N VAL A 45 -7.74 5.91 -15.46
CA VAL A 45 -8.34 7.25 -15.58
C VAL A 45 -9.86 7.15 -15.66
N TRP A 46 -10.38 6.16 -16.39
CA TRP A 46 -11.83 5.93 -16.47
C TRP A 46 -12.45 5.63 -15.11
N VAL A 47 -11.87 4.67 -14.36
CA VAL A 47 -12.38 4.34 -13.02
C VAL A 47 -12.32 5.55 -12.11
N LEU A 48 -11.20 6.29 -12.09
CA LEU A 48 -11.05 7.50 -11.26
C LEU A 48 -12.06 8.58 -11.65
N TYR A 49 -12.24 8.83 -12.94
CA TYR A 49 -13.28 9.75 -13.46
C TYR A 49 -14.68 9.33 -12.98
N THR A 50 -15.01 8.04 -13.11
CA THR A 50 -16.32 7.50 -12.72
C THR A 50 -16.56 7.66 -11.21
N VAL A 51 -15.56 7.33 -10.38
CA VAL A 51 -15.62 7.51 -8.92
C VAL A 51 -15.87 8.96 -8.55
N ILE A 52 -15.16 9.90 -9.19
CA ILE A 52 -15.32 11.33 -8.93
C ILE A 52 -16.69 11.81 -9.43
N ALA A 53 -17.05 11.50 -10.68
CA ALA A 53 -18.27 12.00 -11.33
C ALA A 53 -19.55 11.59 -10.59
N TYR A 54 -19.62 10.36 -10.11
CA TYR A 54 -20.78 9.85 -9.37
C TYR A 54 -20.67 10.08 -7.86
N GLY A 55 -19.47 9.94 -7.28
CA GLY A 55 -19.28 10.09 -5.84
C GLY A 55 -19.43 11.52 -5.33
N ILE A 56 -19.09 12.51 -6.16
CA ILE A 56 -19.13 13.93 -5.76
C ILE A 56 -20.52 14.40 -5.30
N LYS A 57 -21.57 13.72 -5.72
CA LYS A 57 -22.95 14.06 -5.36
C LYS A 57 -23.22 13.96 -3.86
N ARG A 58 -22.55 13.06 -3.14
CA ARG A 58 -22.73 12.82 -1.69
C ARG A 58 -21.78 13.62 -0.81
N ILE A 59 -20.59 13.93 -1.29
CA ILE A 59 -19.53 14.60 -0.53
C ILE A 59 -19.92 15.96 0.08
N PRO A 60 -20.72 16.83 -0.57
CA PRO A 60 -21.05 18.14 -0.03
C PRO A 60 -22.01 18.11 1.17
N TYR A 61 -22.69 17.01 1.42
CA TYR A 61 -23.65 16.92 2.51
C TYR A 61 -22.95 16.66 3.86
N SER A 62 -23.16 17.51 4.85
CA SER A 62 -22.56 17.37 6.19
C SER A 62 -22.96 16.08 6.90
N ASN A 63 -24.22 15.63 6.72
CA ASN A 63 -24.72 14.37 7.27
C ASN A 63 -23.95 13.13 6.72
N TRP A 64 -23.43 13.20 5.49
CA TRP A 64 -22.61 12.13 4.92
C TRP A 64 -21.39 11.77 5.78
N TRP A 65 -20.78 12.78 6.41
CA TRP A 65 -19.59 12.63 7.23
C TRP A 65 -19.87 12.38 8.71
N SER A 66 -21.05 12.79 9.21
CA SER A 66 -21.36 12.85 10.64
C SER A 66 -22.40 11.84 11.11
N GLN A 67 -23.14 11.21 10.18
CA GLN A 67 -24.19 10.25 10.50
C GLN A 67 -23.81 8.83 10.02
N ASP A 68 -24.52 7.84 10.54
CA ASP A 68 -24.50 6.45 10.05
C ASP A 68 -25.81 6.11 9.32
N PHE A 69 -25.97 4.84 8.91
CA PHE A 69 -27.19 4.37 8.25
C PHE A 69 -28.17 3.67 9.19
N GLY A 70 -27.89 3.62 10.49
CA GLY A 70 -28.67 2.83 11.44
C GLY A 70 -30.14 3.23 11.59
N SER A 71 -30.47 4.48 11.25
CA SER A 71 -31.85 5.01 11.34
C SER A 71 -32.47 5.31 9.98
N VAL A 72 -31.86 4.83 8.87
CA VAL A 72 -32.30 5.17 7.50
C VAL A 72 -32.60 3.89 6.72
N LEU A 73 -33.75 3.86 6.05
CA LEU A 73 -34.13 2.73 5.19
C LEU A 73 -33.22 2.66 3.95
N SER A 74 -33.14 1.47 3.37
CA SER A 74 -32.24 1.21 2.22
C SER A 74 -32.55 2.05 0.99
N ASP A 75 -33.81 2.41 0.78
CA ASP A 75 -34.36 3.21 -0.32
C ASP A 75 -34.49 4.70 0.01
N GLU A 76 -34.24 5.11 1.25
CA GLU A 76 -34.39 6.48 1.71
C GLU A 76 -33.12 7.31 1.47
N VAL A 77 -33.34 8.56 1.00
CA VAL A 77 -32.27 9.53 0.83
C VAL A 77 -31.89 10.11 2.18
N GLY A 78 -30.83 9.56 2.82
CA GLY A 78 -30.41 10.02 4.14
C GLY A 78 -29.17 9.27 4.64
N GLY A 79 -28.81 9.57 5.91
CA GLY A 79 -27.68 8.96 6.58
C GLY A 79 -26.30 9.32 6.02
N GLY A 80 -25.30 8.67 6.54
CA GLY A 80 -23.91 8.91 6.15
C GLY A 80 -23.00 7.72 6.44
N VAL A 81 -21.72 7.87 6.11
CA VAL A 81 -20.75 6.78 6.13
C VAL A 81 -19.83 6.78 7.36
N LEU A 82 -20.18 7.53 8.43
CA LEU A 82 -19.34 7.62 9.63
C LEU A 82 -18.99 6.26 10.19
N HIS A 83 -19.94 5.34 10.30
CA HIS A 83 -19.75 3.98 10.78
C HIS A 83 -18.68 3.22 9.98
N ALA A 84 -18.70 3.37 8.65
CA ALA A 84 -17.76 2.71 7.75
C ALA A 84 -16.39 3.40 7.73
N ILE A 85 -16.34 4.73 7.89
CA ILE A 85 -15.08 5.48 8.07
C ILE A 85 -14.38 5.03 9.34
N VAL A 86 -15.09 5.01 10.46
CA VAL A 86 -14.56 4.60 11.77
C VAL A 86 -13.98 3.19 11.70
N GLY A 87 -14.72 2.23 11.16
CA GLY A 87 -14.21 0.86 11.06
C GLY A 87 -13.01 0.74 10.12
N THR A 88 -13.02 1.40 8.96
CA THR A 88 -11.86 1.41 8.04
C THR A 88 -10.61 1.96 8.71
N LEU A 89 -10.74 3.08 9.43
CA LEU A 89 -9.60 3.72 10.12
C LEU A 89 -9.12 2.90 11.31
N LEU A 90 -10.01 2.37 12.15
CA LEU A 90 -9.64 1.56 13.31
C LEU A 90 -8.94 0.27 12.88
N GLN A 91 -9.52 -0.46 11.93
CA GLN A 91 -8.94 -1.71 11.42
C GLN A 91 -7.60 -1.47 10.73
N GLY A 92 -7.51 -0.42 9.90
CA GLY A 92 -6.27 -0.02 9.25
C GLY A 92 -5.18 0.42 10.23
N LEU A 93 -5.55 1.18 11.27
CA LEU A 93 -4.63 1.64 12.31
C LEU A 93 -4.06 0.46 13.12
N VAL A 94 -4.92 -0.45 13.59
CA VAL A 94 -4.48 -1.63 14.34
C VAL A 94 -3.61 -2.54 13.47
N CYS A 95 -3.98 -2.73 12.21
CA CYS A 95 -3.15 -3.43 11.24
C CYS A 95 -1.76 -2.79 11.12
N ALA A 96 -1.69 -1.46 10.95
CA ALA A 96 -0.42 -0.74 10.81
C ALA A 96 0.44 -0.81 12.08
N ILE A 97 -0.16 -0.65 13.27
CA ILE A 97 0.56 -0.73 14.56
C ILE A 97 1.26 -2.09 14.72
N ILE A 98 0.68 -3.16 14.21
CA ILE A 98 1.26 -4.50 14.30
C ILE A 98 2.20 -4.78 13.12
N ALA A 99 1.74 -4.56 11.88
CA ALA A 99 2.47 -4.96 10.68
C ALA A 99 3.72 -4.12 10.42
N VAL A 100 3.67 -2.80 10.70
CA VAL A 100 4.80 -1.91 10.40
C VAL A 100 6.02 -2.22 11.25
N PRO A 101 5.94 -2.33 12.59
CA PRO A 101 7.10 -2.69 13.40
C PRO A 101 7.69 -4.05 13.03
N ILE A 102 6.84 -5.06 12.84
CA ILE A 102 7.28 -6.41 12.45
C ILE A 102 7.98 -6.37 11.09
N GLY A 103 7.33 -5.78 10.08
CA GLY A 103 7.90 -5.68 8.73
C GLY A 103 9.22 -4.91 8.69
N MET A 104 9.31 -3.81 9.44
CA MET A 104 10.54 -3.03 9.57
C MET A 104 11.67 -3.81 10.22
N LEU A 105 11.42 -4.52 11.32
CA LEU A 105 12.43 -5.35 11.98
C LEU A 105 12.93 -6.46 11.05
N VAL A 106 12.04 -7.10 10.31
CA VAL A 106 12.40 -8.12 9.33
C VAL A 106 13.24 -7.51 8.19
N ALA A 107 12.85 -6.36 7.65
CA ALA A 107 13.61 -5.68 6.59
C ALA A 107 15.02 -5.28 7.07
N ILE A 108 15.14 -4.70 8.26
CA ILE A 108 16.42 -4.36 8.88
C ILE A 108 17.27 -5.62 9.06
N TYR A 109 16.67 -6.71 9.56
CA TYR A 109 17.38 -7.99 9.69
C TYR A 109 17.92 -8.46 8.34
N LEU A 110 17.10 -8.48 7.30
CA LEU A 110 17.50 -8.99 5.97
C LEU A 110 18.63 -8.17 5.34
N VAL A 111 18.57 -6.83 5.46
CA VAL A 111 19.56 -5.94 4.84
C VAL A 111 20.84 -5.85 5.66
N GLU A 112 20.70 -5.64 6.97
CA GLU A 112 21.82 -5.26 7.81
C GLU A 112 22.50 -6.47 8.50
N TYR A 113 21.76 -7.52 8.84
CA TYR A 113 22.27 -8.64 9.64
C TYR A 113 22.28 -9.97 8.88
N GLY A 114 21.38 -10.18 7.93
CA GLY A 114 21.11 -11.48 7.32
C GLY A 114 22.24 -12.08 6.46
N ARG A 115 23.04 -11.25 5.76
CA ARG A 115 24.23 -11.61 4.97
C ARG A 115 24.16 -12.99 4.30
N ASN A 116 23.22 -13.31 3.46
CA ASN A 116 23.09 -14.61 2.78
C ASN A 116 23.03 -15.85 3.70
N GLY A 117 22.80 -15.68 4.99
CA GLY A 117 22.64 -16.76 5.95
C GLY A 117 21.40 -17.64 5.68
N LYS A 118 21.39 -18.86 6.20
CA LYS A 118 20.26 -19.79 6.06
C LYS A 118 18.94 -19.19 6.57
N LEU A 119 18.98 -18.49 7.71
CA LEU A 119 17.81 -17.84 8.29
C LEU A 119 17.30 -16.70 7.40
N ALA A 120 18.18 -15.86 6.84
CA ALA A 120 17.77 -14.81 5.91
C ALA A 120 17.08 -15.38 4.67
N LYS A 121 17.62 -16.47 4.10
CA LYS A 121 17.01 -17.16 2.95
C LYS A 121 15.63 -17.72 3.31
N ALA A 122 15.50 -18.34 4.48
CA ALA A 122 14.21 -18.85 4.97
C ALA A 122 13.19 -17.71 5.20
N THR A 123 13.62 -16.60 5.80
CA THR A 123 12.77 -15.42 6.00
C THR A 123 12.32 -14.82 4.68
N THR A 124 13.23 -14.63 3.72
CA THR A 124 12.90 -14.16 2.37
C THR A 124 11.87 -15.07 1.71
N PHE A 125 12.08 -16.39 1.76
CA PHE A 125 11.14 -17.38 1.21
C PHE A 125 9.76 -17.31 1.87
N MET A 126 9.69 -17.14 3.20
CA MET A 126 8.41 -16.95 3.92
C MET A 126 7.69 -15.67 3.48
N VAL A 127 8.42 -14.57 3.33
CA VAL A 127 7.86 -13.29 2.85
C VAL A 127 7.33 -13.45 1.42
N ASP A 128 8.04 -14.17 0.55
CA ASP A 128 7.61 -14.45 -0.82
C ASP A 128 6.34 -15.28 -0.87
N ILE A 129 6.24 -16.34 -0.06
CA ILE A 129 5.02 -17.14 0.06
C ILE A 129 3.86 -16.26 0.52
N LEU A 130 4.05 -15.48 1.59
CA LEU A 130 2.99 -14.61 2.13
C LEU A 130 2.52 -13.57 1.10
N SER A 131 3.41 -13.06 0.24
CA SER A 131 3.04 -12.10 -0.81
C SER A 131 2.13 -12.70 -1.88
N GLY A 132 2.17 -14.02 -2.07
CA GLY A 132 1.33 -14.76 -3.01
C GLY A 132 0.01 -15.29 -2.43
N VAL A 133 -0.22 -15.13 -1.12
CA VAL A 133 -1.44 -15.65 -0.48
C VAL A 133 -2.67 -14.83 -0.90
N PRO A 134 -3.75 -15.44 -1.43
CA PRO A 134 -5.01 -14.75 -1.66
C PRO A 134 -5.60 -14.21 -0.36
N SER A 135 -6.20 -13.02 -0.39
CA SER A 135 -6.74 -12.38 0.81
C SER A 135 -7.83 -13.20 1.51
N ILE A 136 -8.63 -13.94 0.74
CA ILE A 136 -9.63 -14.85 1.30
C ILE A 136 -8.99 -15.99 2.10
N VAL A 137 -7.83 -16.50 1.69
CA VAL A 137 -7.11 -17.56 2.41
C VAL A 137 -6.57 -17.02 3.73
N ALA A 138 -6.01 -15.81 3.75
CA ALA A 138 -5.61 -15.16 4.99
C ALA A 138 -6.81 -14.97 5.95
N ALA A 139 -7.96 -14.58 5.42
CA ALA A 139 -9.19 -14.46 6.21
C ALA A 139 -9.65 -15.78 6.79
N LEU A 140 -9.67 -16.86 5.99
CA LEU A 140 -10.06 -18.20 6.46
C LEU A 140 -9.08 -18.78 7.48
N PHE A 141 -7.78 -18.48 7.33
CA PHE A 141 -6.78 -18.86 8.33
C PHE A 141 -7.06 -18.19 9.68
N ILE A 142 -7.32 -16.89 9.69
CA ILE A 142 -7.68 -16.19 10.93
C ILE A 142 -9.05 -16.66 11.45
N TYR A 143 -10.00 -16.97 10.58
CA TYR A 143 -11.28 -17.55 11.00
C TYR A 143 -11.06 -18.88 11.74
N ALA A 144 -10.29 -19.78 11.18
CA ALA A 144 -9.97 -21.06 11.80
C ALA A 144 -9.24 -20.89 13.14
N LEU A 145 -8.25 -20.01 13.19
CA LEU A 145 -7.46 -19.76 14.40
C LEU A 145 -8.27 -19.01 15.48
N TRP A 146 -8.81 -17.83 15.14
CA TRP A 146 -9.42 -16.91 16.10
C TRP A 146 -10.80 -17.35 16.56
N ILE A 147 -11.65 -17.70 15.59
CA ILE A 147 -13.05 -18.02 15.88
C ILE A 147 -13.22 -19.50 16.22
N THR A 148 -12.67 -20.41 15.39
CA THR A 148 -12.93 -21.85 15.58
C THR A 148 -12.06 -22.45 16.68
N THR A 149 -10.75 -22.13 16.73
CA THR A 149 -9.83 -22.77 17.68
C THR A 149 -9.83 -22.05 19.03
N LEU A 150 -9.78 -20.71 19.04
CA LEU A 150 -9.72 -19.92 20.27
C LEU A 150 -11.12 -19.60 20.83
N GLY A 151 -12.20 -19.83 20.07
CA GLY A 151 -13.57 -19.55 20.50
C GLY A 151 -13.90 -18.07 20.68
N LEU A 152 -13.09 -17.18 20.06
CA LEU A 152 -13.25 -15.73 20.19
C LEU A 152 -14.28 -15.19 19.18
N PRO A 153 -14.96 -14.08 19.49
CA PRO A 153 -16.02 -13.55 18.63
C PRO A 153 -15.47 -12.97 17.33
N ARG A 154 -16.34 -12.90 16.33
CA ARG A 154 -16.11 -12.06 15.13
C ARG A 154 -15.94 -10.62 15.56
N SER A 155 -14.94 -9.92 14.99
CA SER A 155 -14.64 -8.56 15.40
C SER A 155 -13.76 -7.84 14.38
N GLY A 156 -13.71 -6.52 14.44
CA GLY A 156 -12.78 -5.70 13.65
C GLY A 156 -11.31 -6.04 13.93
N PHE A 157 -11.00 -6.51 15.15
CA PHE A 157 -9.65 -6.95 15.50
C PHE A 157 -9.26 -8.23 14.74
N ALA A 158 -10.17 -9.20 14.62
CA ALA A 158 -9.91 -10.40 13.80
C ALA A 158 -9.64 -10.02 12.33
N VAL A 159 -10.39 -9.06 11.77
CA VAL A 159 -10.10 -8.49 10.45
C VAL A 159 -8.71 -7.88 10.40
N SER A 160 -8.35 -7.06 11.40
CA SER A 160 -7.02 -6.43 11.47
C SER A 160 -5.90 -7.45 11.45
N LEU A 161 -6.04 -8.60 12.13
CA LEU A 161 -5.05 -9.69 12.11
C LEU A 161 -4.90 -10.30 10.70
N ALA A 162 -6.00 -10.50 9.97
CA ALA A 162 -5.92 -10.96 8.59
C ALA A 162 -5.24 -9.94 7.67
N LEU A 163 -5.54 -8.66 7.86
CA LEU A 163 -4.89 -7.56 7.14
C LEU A 163 -3.39 -7.47 7.46
N VAL A 164 -2.97 -7.77 8.70
CA VAL A 164 -1.55 -7.84 9.10
C VAL A 164 -0.79 -8.87 8.26
N LEU A 165 -1.36 -10.05 8.06
CA LEU A 165 -0.74 -11.09 7.22
C LEU A 165 -0.50 -10.62 5.78
N LEU A 166 -1.41 -9.81 5.24
CA LEU A 166 -1.31 -9.25 3.90
C LEU A 166 -0.37 -8.03 3.84
N MET A 167 -0.29 -7.25 4.91
CA MET A 167 0.50 -6.02 4.97
C MET A 167 2.00 -6.28 5.20
N ILE A 168 2.35 -7.24 6.06
CA ILE A 168 3.74 -7.56 6.41
C ILE A 168 4.64 -7.74 5.18
N PRO A 169 4.33 -8.60 4.19
CA PRO A 169 5.23 -8.81 3.07
C PRO A 169 5.46 -7.55 2.24
N VAL A 170 4.45 -6.70 2.09
CA VAL A 170 4.57 -5.43 1.35
C VAL A 170 5.49 -4.47 2.10
N VAL A 171 5.32 -4.32 3.43
CA VAL A 171 6.18 -3.49 4.27
C VAL A 171 7.61 -3.99 4.26
N VAL A 172 7.83 -5.32 4.38
CA VAL A 172 9.17 -5.92 4.34
C VAL A 172 9.86 -5.58 3.02
N ARG A 173 9.22 -5.86 1.89
CA ARG A 173 9.83 -5.67 0.57
C ARG A 173 10.12 -4.21 0.26
N SER A 174 9.14 -3.32 0.47
CA SER A 174 9.36 -1.90 0.23
C SER A 174 10.44 -1.30 1.15
N SER A 175 10.48 -1.71 2.42
CA SER A 175 11.50 -1.24 3.36
C SER A 175 12.88 -1.82 3.02
N GLU A 176 12.97 -3.11 2.65
CA GLU A 176 14.20 -3.75 2.19
C GLU A 176 14.81 -3.01 0.99
N GLU A 177 14.01 -2.69 -0.03
CA GLU A 177 14.42 -1.93 -1.20
C GLU A 177 14.97 -0.55 -0.82
N MET A 178 14.27 0.17 0.05
CA MET A 178 14.70 1.51 0.48
C MET A 178 15.98 1.48 1.32
N LEU A 179 16.14 0.48 2.19
CA LEU A 179 17.37 0.30 2.97
C LEU A 179 18.57 -0.07 2.09
N ARG A 180 18.36 -0.83 1.01
CA ARG A 180 19.43 -1.19 0.04
C ARG A 180 19.92 -0.01 -0.81
N ILE A 181 19.08 1.02 -1.02
CA ILE A 181 19.47 2.22 -1.78
C ILE A 181 20.43 3.11 -0.98
N VAL A 182 20.49 2.98 0.35
CA VAL A 182 21.42 3.77 1.17
C VAL A 182 22.87 3.38 0.82
N PRO A 183 23.74 4.35 0.42
CA PRO A 183 25.13 4.05 0.04
C PRO A 183 25.94 3.38 1.15
N ASP A 184 26.76 2.40 0.79
CA ASP A 184 27.64 1.70 1.74
C ASP A 184 28.70 2.62 2.34
N ASP A 185 29.15 3.64 1.60
CA ASP A 185 30.10 4.65 2.07
C ASP A 185 29.65 5.33 3.38
N LEU A 186 28.34 5.56 3.56
CA LEU A 186 27.80 6.12 4.80
C LEU A 186 27.94 5.17 5.99
N ARG A 187 27.83 3.86 5.72
CA ARG A 187 28.00 2.81 6.75
C ARG A 187 29.48 2.70 7.12
N GLU A 188 30.36 2.64 6.12
CA GLU A 188 31.80 2.54 6.30
C GLU A 188 32.39 3.75 7.03
N ALA A 189 31.99 4.97 6.64
CA ALA A 189 32.40 6.18 7.33
C ALA A 189 31.97 6.18 8.81
N SER A 190 30.76 5.71 9.12
CA SER A 190 30.29 5.58 10.49
C SER A 190 31.12 4.56 11.30
N TYR A 191 31.45 3.42 10.69
CA TYR A 191 32.26 2.39 11.34
C TYR A 191 33.71 2.85 11.57
N ALA A 192 34.27 3.60 10.62
CA ALA A 192 35.60 4.20 10.76
C ALA A 192 35.71 5.17 11.95
N LEU A 193 34.59 5.81 12.32
CA LEU A 193 34.48 6.66 13.52
C LEU A 193 34.17 5.86 14.81
N GLY A 194 34.21 4.53 14.76
CA GLY A 194 33.96 3.67 15.92
C GLY A 194 32.49 3.56 16.34
N VAL A 195 31.54 4.02 15.51
CA VAL A 195 30.11 3.96 15.84
C VAL A 195 29.61 2.51 15.74
N PRO A 196 28.96 1.95 16.78
CA PRO A 196 28.44 0.59 16.73
C PRO A 196 27.30 0.44 15.71
N LYS A 197 27.18 -0.75 15.11
CA LYS A 197 26.27 -1.05 14.00
C LYS A 197 24.83 -0.63 14.25
N TRP A 198 24.26 -0.96 15.39
CA TRP A 198 22.87 -0.59 15.72
C TRP A 198 22.65 0.93 15.69
N LYS A 199 23.64 1.71 16.14
CA LYS A 199 23.59 3.17 16.17
C LYS A 199 23.72 3.77 14.76
N THR A 200 24.56 3.16 13.90
CA THR A 200 24.64 3.49 12.47
C THR A 200 23.29 3.26 11.79
N ILE A 201 22.64 2.12 12.03
CA ILE A 201 21.33 1.82 11.48
C ILE A 201 20.29 2.88 11.92
N MET A 202 20.19 3.14 13.22
CA MET A 202 19.16 4.03 13.78
C MET A 202 19.38 5.51 13.44
N LYS A 203 20.63 5.97 13.34
CA LYS A 203 20.95 7.40 13.19
C LYS A 203 21.35 7.81 11.77
N ILE A 204 21.72 6.86 10.92
CA ILE A 204 22.19 7.15 9.55
C ILE A 204 21.31 6.43 8.54
N VAL A 205 21.24 5.09 8.60
CA VAL A 205 20.56 4.30 7.57
C VAL A 205 19.06 4.57 7.54
N LEU A 206 18.37 4.41 8.67
CA LEU A 206 16.92 4.62 8.77
C LEU A 206 16.49 6.06 8.42
N PRO A 207 17.11 7.12 8.96
CA PRO A 207 16.75 8.49 8.58
C PRO A 207 16.99 8.79 7.10
N THR A 208 18.05 8.21 6.49
CA THR A 208 18.35 8.38 5.07
C THR A 208 17.29 7.71 4.17
N ALA A 209 16.80 6.52 4.56
CA ALA A 209 15.78 5.76 3.84
C ALA A 209 14.34 6.19 4.19
N LEU A 210 14.14 7.03 5.19
CA LEU A 210 12.83 7.28 5.83
C LEU A 210 11.73 7.68 4.85
N SER A 211 12.02 8.59 3.93
CA SER A 211 11.02 9.06 2.97
C SER A 211 10.50 7.94 2.06
N GLY A 212 11.39 7.06 1.62
CA GLY A 212 11.01 5.90 0.80
C GLY A 212 10.28 4.83 1.61
N ILE A 213 10.74 4.57 2.84
CA ILE A 213 10.08 3.64 3.76
C ILE A 213 8.65 4.07 4.06
N VAL A 214 8.43 5.34 4.40
CA VAL A 214 7.09 5.89 4.65
C VAL A 214 6.21 5.75 3.40
N GLY A 215 6.74 6.03 2.21
CA GLY A 215 6.02 5.82 0.95
C GLY A 215 5.58 4.36 0.75
N GLY A 216 6.46 3.41 1.03
CA GLY A 216 6.15 1.98 0.96
C GLY A 216 5.10 1.53 1.97
N ILE A 217 5.19 2.02 3.23
CA ILE A 217 4.19 1.75 4.27
C ILE A 217 2.82 2.32 3.87
N MET A 218 2.77 3.53 3.31
CA MET A 218 1.53 4.14 2.87
C MET A 218 0.89 3.38 1.70
N MET A 219 1.69 2.87 0.78
CA MET A 219 1.19 2.00 -0.30
C MET A 219 0.60 0.69 0.28
N ALA A 220 1.27 0.08 1.24
CA ALA A 220 0.78 -1.11 1.93
C ALA A 220 -0.54 -0.83 2.67
N LEU A 221 -0.63 0.29 3.39
CA LEU A 221 -1.81 0.71 4.12
C LEU A 221 -2.99 0.99 3.18
N ALA A 222 -2.77 1.74 2.11
CA ALA A 222 -3.79 2.02 1.10
C ALA A 222 -4.37 0.73 0.50
N ARG A 223 -3.51 -0.25 0.24
CA ARG A 223 -3.92 -1.56 -0.25
C ARG A 223 -4.83 -2.29 0.75
N VAL A 224 -4.42 -2.42 2.01
CA VAL A 224 -5.19 -3.19 3.01
C VAL A 224 -6.48 -2.49 3.41
N MET A 225 -6.55 -1.16 3.38
CA MET A 225 -7.79 -0.40 3.62
C MET A 225 -8.84 -0.62 2.53
N GLY A 226 -8.45 -1.06 1.34
CA GLY A 226 -9.35 -1.41 0.23
C GLY A 226 -9.78 -2.88 0.20
N GLU A 227 -9.26 -3.74 1.08
CA GLU A 227 -9.57 -5.17 1.07
C GLU A 227 -11.00 -5.44 1.56
N THR A 228 -11.70 -6.33 0.84
CA THR A 228 -13.09 -6.68 1.15
C THR A 228 -13.24 -8.10 1.72
N ALA A 229 -12.44 -9.06 1.24
CA ALA A 229 -12.59 -10.47 1.58
C ALA A 229 -12.44 -10.76 3.09
N PRO A 230 -11.46 -10.22 3.83
CA PRO A 230 -11.37 -10.41 5.27
C PRO A 230 -12.57 -9.88 6.04
N LEU A 231 -13.14 -8.76 5.59
CA LEU A 231 -14.31 -8.14 6.21
C LEU A 231 -15.53 -9.03 6.11
N LEU A 232 -15.79 -9.63 4.95
CA LEU A 232 -16.94 -10.52 4.73
C LEU A 232 -16.91 -11.76 5.61
N VAL A 233 -15.72 -12.28 5.92
CA VAL A 233 -15.54 -13.54 6.65
C VAL A 233 -15.47 -13.33 8.16
N LEU A 234 -14.76 -12.28 8.62
CA LEU A 234 -14.32 -12.14 10.02
C LEU A 234 -15.14 -11.13 10.83
N VAL A 235 -15.95 -10.29 10.18
CA VAL A 235 -16.83 -9.36 10.87
C VAL A 235 -18.16 -9.28 10.13
N GLY A 236 -19.24 -9.02 10.85
CA GLY A 236 -20.55 -8.74 10.26
C GLY A 236 -20.68 -7.26 9.90
N TYR A 237 -21.60 -6.94 9.01
CA TYR A 237 -21.93 -5.56 8.67
C TYR A 237 -22.87 -4.95 9.71
N SER A 238 -22.49 -3.79 10.24
CA SER A 238 -23.36 -2.94 11.07
C SER A 238 -23.61 -1.62 10.36
N ALA A 239 -24.86 -1.17 10.35
CA ALA A 239 -25.25 0.17 9.89
C ALA A 239 -25.00 1.25 10.96
N TYR A 240 -24.75 0.84 12.21
CA TYR A 240 -24.45 1.72 13.34
C TYR A 240 -22.94 1.85 13.55
N THR A 241 -22.53 3.00 14.10
CA THR A 241 -21.12 3.26 14.40
C THR A 241 -20.68 2.46 15.62
N ASN A 242 -19.72 1.55 15.43
CA ASN A 242 -19.09 0.75 16.47
C ASN A 242 -17.63 1.17 16.67
N TRP A 243 -17.30 1.70 17.85
CA TRP A 243 -15.96 2.10 18.24
C TRP A 243 -15.16 0.97 18.91
N ASP A 244 -15.84 -0.10 19.33
CA ASP A 244 -15.19 -1.26 19.94
C ASP A 244 -14.68 -2.21 18.84
N ILE A 245 -13.36 -2.23 18.64
CA ILE A 245 -12.74 -3.09 17.65
C ILE A 245 -12.75 -4.58 18.03
N PHE A 246 -12.93 -4.88 19.32
CA PHE A 246 -12.87 -6.25 19.83
C PHE A 246 -14.22 -6.96 19.85
N HIS A 247 -15.31 -6.23 19.88
CA HIS A 247 -16.64 -6.80 20.02
C HIS A 247 -17.65 -6.22 19.03
N GLY A 248 -18.55 -7.10 18.59
CA GLY A 248 -19.67 -6.75 17.75
C GLY A 248 -19.32 -6.59 16.27
N GLU A 249 -20.38 -6.38 15.49
CA GLU A 249 -20.25 -6.11 14.06
C GLU A 249 -19.70 -4.72 13.83
N GLN A 250 -18.90 -4.57 12.77
CA GLN A 250 -18.27 -3.31 12.42
C GLN A 250 -18.21 -3.14 10.91
N ALA A 251 -18.74 -2.05 10.39
CA ALA A 251 -18.63 -1.73 8.98
C ALA A 251 -17.20 -1.26 8.63
N ALA A 252 -16.89 -1.33 7.34
CA ALA A 252 -15.79 -0.61 6.72
C ALA A 252 -16.24 -0.18 5.32
N LEU A 253 -15.59 0.82 4.71
CA LEU A 253 -16.01 1.36 3.42
C LEU A 253 -16.10 0.28 2.32
N PRO A 254 -15.14 -0.67 2.16
CA PRO A 254 -15.29 -1.75 1.19
C PRO A 254 -16.46 -2.70 1.51
N LEU A 255 -16.72 -2.96 2.80
CA LEU A 255 -17.82 -3.81 3.21
C LEU A 255 -19.18 -3.12 2.98
N LEU A 256 -19.27 -1.83 3.26
CA LEU A 256 -20.44 -1.00 2.95
C LEU A 256 -20.77 -1.04 1.45
N MET A 257 -19.76 -0.79 0.59
CA MET A 257 -19.97 -0.84 -0.86
C MET A 257 -20.47 -2.22 -1.32
N ASN A 258 -19.95 -3.29 -0.75
CA ASN A 258 -20.41 -4.64 -1.08
C ASN A 258 -21.85 -4.89 -0.57
N ASN A 259 -22.17 -4.46 0.64
CA ASN A 259 -23.51 -4.60 1.23
C ASN A 259 -24.57 -3.84 0.42
N GLU A 260 -24.31 -2.57 0.09
CA GLU A 260 -25.20 -1.76 -0.74
C GLU A 260 -25.41 -2.36 -2.13
N ARG A 261 -24.33 -2.90 -2.74
CA ARG A 261 -24.41 -3.56 -4.05
C ARG A 261 -25.30 -4.80 -4.07
N VAL A 262 -25.32 -5.55 -2.96
CA VAL A 262 -26.12 -6.79 -2.84
C VAL A 262 -27.58 -6.47 -2.48
N SER A 263 -27.78 -5.43 -1.67
CA SER A 263 -29.09 -5.12 -1.07
C SER A 263 -29.94 -4.17 -1.89
N ASN A 264 -29.35 -3.41 -2.81
CA ASN A 264 -30.04 -2.33 -3.54
C ASN A 264 -29.88 -2.44 -5.06
N PRO A 265 -30.86 -1.90 -5.84
CA PRO A 265 -30.71 -1.76 -7.28
C PRO A 265 -29.47 -0.92 -7.64
N MET A 266 -28.76 -1.34 -8.69
CA MET A 266 -27.58 -0.66 -9.21
C MET A 266 -27.87 0.30 -10.35
N ASP A 267 -29.11 0.74 -10.48
CA ASP A 267 -29.50 1.67 -11.52
C ASP A 267 -28.93 3.08 -11.25
N PRO A 268 -28.39 3.76 -12.28
CA PRO A 268 -27.91 5.13 -12.14
C PRO A 268 -29.00 6.06 -11.58
N GLY A 269 -28.69 6.69 -10.43
CA GLY A 269 -29.64 7.57 -9.72
C GLY A 269 -30.44 6.88 -8.61
N SER A 270 -30.32 5.57 -8.41
CA SER A 270 -30.82 4.92 -7.22
C SER A 270 -30.02 5.34 -5.98
N VAL A 271 -30.66 5.27 -4.80
CA VAL A 271 -30.02 5.64 -3.54
C VAL A 271 -28.81 4.77 -3.24
N GLY A 272 -28.92 3.45 -3.46
CA GLY A 272 -27.82 2.51 -3.30
C GLY A 272 -26.63 2.80 -4.24
N PHE A 273 -26.91 3.12 -5.50
CA PHE A 273 -25.89 3.54 -6.47
C PHE A 273 -25.12 4.77 -5.98
N ASP A 274 -25.81 5.82 -5.54
CA ASP A 274 -25.19 7.05 -5.05
C ASP A 274 -24.39 6.81 -3.75
N ARG A 275 -24.86 5.90 -2.87
CA ARG A 275 -24.13 5.50 -1.64
C ARG A 275 -22.83 4.78 -1.96
N ILE A 276 -22.84 3.84 -2.91
CA ILE A 276 -21.63 3.09 -3.31
C ILE A 276 -20.56 4.02 -3.86
N TRP A 277 -20.93 4.89 -4.81
CA TRP A 277 -19.96 5.81 -5.41
C TRP A 277 -19.48 6.88 -4.43
N GLY A 278 -20.39 7.34 -3.54
CA GLY A 278 -20.03 8.22 -2.42
C GLY A 278 -19.02 7.57 -1.47
N ALA A 279 -19.24 6.31 -1.09
CA ALA A 279 -18.32 5.55 -0.23
C ALA A 279 -16.98 5.28 -0.93
N ALA A 280 -16.99 4.95 -2.23
CA ALA A 280 -15.78 4.79 -3.03
C ALA A 280 -14.94 6.07 -3.07
N LEU A 281 -15.57 7.21 -3.35
CA LEU A 281 -14.87 8.50 -3.34
C LEU A 281 -14.36 8.86 -1.94
N THR A 282 -15.15 8.59 -0.89
CA THR A 282 -14.73 8.78 0.51
C THR A 282 -13.48 7.99 0.83
N LEU A 283 -13.41 6.71 0.43
CA LEU A 283 -12.22 5.87 0.63
C LEU A 283 -11.00 6.44 -0.09
N VAL A 284 -11.16 6.87 -1.35
CA VAL A 284 -10.07 7.49 -2.13
C VAL A 284 -9.58 8.77 -1.45
N LEU A 285 -10.50 9.62 -0.97
CA LEU A 285 -10.14 10.88 -0.28
C LEU A 285 -9.41 10.62 1.05
N ILE A 286 -9.86 9.65 1.84
CA ILE A 286 -9.20 9.27 3.11
C ILE A 286 -7.80 8.75 2.84
N ILE A 287 -7.63 7.83 1.89
CA ILE A 287 -6.32 7.30 1.52
C ILE A 287 -5.41 8.42 0.99
N ALA A 288 -5.91 9.30 0.13
CA ALA A 288 -5.15 10.43 -0.39
C ALA A 288 -4.72 11.39 0.74
N LEU A 289 -5.59 11.67 1.68
CA LEU A 289 -5.29 12.52 2.84
C LEU A 289 -4.22 11.90 3.73
N ILE A 290 -4.36 10.62 4.08
CA ILE A 290 -3.39 9.90 4.90
C ILE A 290 -2.02 9.87 4.20
N ASN A 291 -1.98 9.59 2.90
CA ASN A 291 -0.75 9.60 2.11
C ASN A 291 -0.09 11.00 2.07
N LEU A 292 -0.89 12.04 1.91
CA LEU A 292 -0.40 13.43 1.92
C LEU A 292 0.21 13.78 3.28
N LEU A 293 -0.51 13.52 4.37
CA LEU A 293 -0.04 13.79 5.74
C LEU A 293 1.24 13.03 6.06
N ALA A 294 1.30 11.74 5.72
CA ALA A 294 2.48 10.91 5.94
C ALA A 294 3.68 11.39 5.11
N THR A 295 3.46 11.80 3.86
CA THR A 295 4.52 12.33 2.98
C THR A 295 5.05 13.67 3.50
N VAL A 296 4.17 14.56 3.95
CA VAL A 296 4.58 15.84 4.56
C VAL A 296 5.38 15.57 5.83
N PHE A 297 4.90 14.69 6.71
CA PHE A 297 5.61 14.30 7.92
C PHE A 297 7.00 13.73 7.59
N ALA A 298 7.10 12.80 6.65
CA ALA A 298 8.37 12.20 6.25
C ALA A 298 9.37 13.25 5.72
N ARG A 299 8.90 14.24 4.95
CA ARG A 299 9.74 15.34 4.45
C ARG A 299 10.23 16.27 5.55
N LEU A 300 9.43 16.50 6.58
CA LEU A 300 9.82 17.34 7.73
C LEU A 300 10.86 16.67 8.62
N VAL A 301 10.80 15.35 8.75
CA VAL A 301 11.69 14.56 9.62
C VAL A 301 12.96 14.11 8.88
N ALA A 302 12.92 13.97 7.56
CA ALA A 302 14.06 13.52 6.76
C ALA A 302 15.23 14.53 6.85
N PRO A 303 16.48 14.06 6.92
CA PRO A 303 17.66 14.93 6.91
C PRO A 303 17.69 15.79 5.64
N LYS A 304 17.85 17.12 5.81
CA LYS A 304 18.02 18.01 4.65
C LYS A 304 19.30 17.65 3.91
N LYS A 305 19.20 17.30 2.63
CA LYS A 305 20.35 17.24 1.75
C LYS A 305 20.95 18.66 1.70
N LYS A 306 22.13 18.82 2.29
CA LYS A 306 22.97 20.00 2.05
C LYS A 306 23.71 19.81 0.74
#